data_0aac715ec266be4e0b4d6c8e76ca796b
#
_entry.id   0aac715ec266be4e0b4d6c8e76ca796b
#
_cell.length_a   1.000
_cell.length_b   1.000
_cell.length_c   1.000
_cell.angle_alpha   90.00
_cell.angle_beta   90.00
_cell.angle_gamma   90.00
#
_symmetry.space_group_name_H-M   'P 1'
#
loop_
_entity.id
_entity.type
_entity.pdbx_description
1 polymer ?
#
loop_
_entity_poly.entity_id
_entity_poly.type
_entity_poly.pdbx_seq_one_letter_code
_entity_poly.pdbx_strand_id
1 'polypeptide(L)'
;MGSGNLEKDQYLLEKRFIELSRNAYQRDFITYSDFLNLNEQNILHTLPKENLFTQILTFGGYGMAERQMAAFIPEALSLRYGISDITPKEIDYPFCAVKIEPKNKRFSEDLTHRDFLGSILNLGIDRSKTGDILVTEDSALLFINKDLVSVVTEDLTRVRHTVIDSSVINLDMINYTPDFQQIKGTVSSVRLDSLLPLAFSSSRSKLSGLIEGAKVFVNGGDLISVRGLGKFRFEEAGKITKKNRISVTIQKYV
;
A
#
# COMPACT_ATOMS: atom_id res chain seq x y z
N MET A 1 22.38 10.70 -14.88
CA MET A 1 21.25 10.77 -15.85
C MET A 1 19.90 10.37 -15.23
N GLY A 2 19.74 10.30 -13.90
CA GLY A 2 18.51 9.82 -13.23
C GLY A 2 17.55 10.86 -12.65
N SER A 3 18.00 12.05 -12.29
CA SER A 3 17.17 13.02 -11.57
C SER A 3 16.09 13.71 -12.45
N GLY A 4 16.44 14.08 -13.64
CA GLY A 4 15.49 14.80 -14.52
C GLY A 4 14.30 13.94 -15.01
N ASN A 5 14.42 12.61 -15.02
CA ASN A 5 13.31 11.72 -15.39
C ASN A 5 12.34 11.54 -14.20
N LEU A 6 12.87 11.45 -12.98
CA LEU A 6 12.07 11.34 -11.75
C LEU A 6 11.22 12.59 -11.50
N GLU A 7 11.78 13.79 -11.69
CA GLU A 7 11.04 15.05 -11.56
C GLU A 7 9.94 15.18 -12.60
N LYS A 8 10.19 14.73 -13.82
CA LYS A 8 9.19 14.71 -14.90
C LYS A 8 8.04 13.74 -14.60
N ASP A 9 8.37 12.54 -14.11
CA ASP A 9 7.37 11.52 -13.77
C ASP A 9 6.50 11.98 -12.58
N GLN A 10 7.13 12.61 -11.57
CA GLN A 10 6.42 13.23 -10.45
C GLN A 10 5.46 14.32 -10.95
N TYR A 11 5.93 15.24 -11.77
CA TYR A 11 5.10 16.33 -12.32
C TYR A 11 3.90 15.82 -13.13
N LEU A 12 4.10 14.76 -13.93
CA LEU A 12 3.00 14.15 -14.69
C LEU A 12 1.96 13.50 -13.77
N LEU A 13 2.41 12.87 -12.69
CA LEU A 13 1.53 12.27 -11.71
C LEU A 13 0.73 13.33 -10.93
N GLU A 14 1.37 14.41 -10.48
CA GLU A 14 0.71 15.55 -9.84
C GLU A 14 -0.38 16.13 -10.75
N LYS A 15 -0.05 16.37 -12.01
CA LYS A 15 -1.00 16.83 -13.03
C LYS A 15 -2.20 15.88 -13.16
N ARG A 16 -1.94 14.57 -13.18
CA ARG A 16 -2.98 13.55 -13.25
C ARG A 16 -3.93 13.60 -12.04
N PHE A 17 -3.41 13.77 -10.85
CA PHE A 17 -4.24 13.89 -9.64
C PHE A 17 -5.12 15.15 -9.67
N ILE A 18 -4.56 16.28 -10.07
CA ILE A 18 -5.31 17.53 -10.21
C ILE A 18 -6.43 17.37 -11.26
N GLU A 19 -6.14 16.71 -12.38
CA GLU A 19 -7.13 16.43 -13.42
C GLU A 19 -8.26 15.52 -12.92
N LEU A 20 -7.94 14.44 -12.20
CA LEU A 20 -8.93 13.54 -11.60
C LEU A 20 -9.82 14.30 -10.62
N SER A 21 -9.24 15.10 -9.72
CA SER A 21 -9.99 15.92 -8.76
C SER A 21 -10.89 16.93 -9.48
N ARG A 22 -10.41 17.60 -10.52
CA ARG A 22 -11.19 18.55 -11.31
C ARG A 22 -12.35 17.87 -12.04
N ASN A 23 -12.11 16.72 -12.66
CA ASN A 23 -13.13 15.96 -13.36
C ASN A 23 -14.22 15.46 -12.40
N ALA A 24 -13.86 15.01 -11.21
CA ALA A 24 -14.80 14.62 -10.18
C ALA A 24 -15.68 15.80 -9.75
N TYR A 25 -15.07 16.96 -9.47
CA TYR A 25 -15.77 18.17 -9.09
C TYR A 25 -16.74 18.68 -10.19
N GLN A 26 -16.28 18.73 -11.46
CA GLN A 26 -17.07 19.26 -12.56
C GLN A 26 -18.25 18.38 -12.98
N ARG A 27 -18.14 17.08 -12.77
CA ARG A 27 -19.11 16.09 -13.26
C ARG A 27 -19.93 15.43 -12.15
N ASP A 28 -19.70 15.82 -10.90
CA ASP A 28 -20.41 15.31 -9.72
C ASP A 28 -20.37 13.78 -9.57
N PHE A 29 -19.25 13.13 -9.95
CA PHE A 29 -19.03 11.72 -9.70
C PHE A 29 -17.64 11.43 -9.17
N ILE A 30 -17.45 10.31 -8.46
CA ILE A 30 -16.16 9.91 -7.91
C ILE A 30 -15.25 9.44 -9.06
N THR A 31 -14.05 10.00 -9.15
CA THR A 31 -13.00 9.50 -10.02
C THR A 31 -11.93 8.77 -9.20
N TYR A 32 -11.21 7.86 -9.85
CA TYR A 32 -10.23 7.01 -9.17
C TYR A 32 -8.87 7.08 -9.86
N SER A 33 -7.81 6.98 -9.06
CA SER A 33 -6.48 6.69 -9.58
C SER A 33 -6.34 5.19 -9.86
N ASP A 34 -5.23 4.80 -10.46
CA ASP A 34 -4.74 3.42 -10.38
C ASP A 34 -4.22 3.12 -8.96
N PHE A 35 -3.78 1.89 -8.68
CA PHE A 35 -3.12 1.55 -7.42
C PHE A 35 -1.78 2.27 -7.30
N LEU A 36 -1.68 3.14 -6.33
CA LEU A 36 -0.51 3.94 -6.02
C LEU A 36 0.43 3.17 -5.07
N ASN A 37 1.72 3.20 -5.36
CA ASN A 37 2.73 2.78 -4.40
C ASN A 37 2.95 3.87 -3.33
N LEU A 38 3.75 3.58 -2.29
CA LEU A 38 3.98 4.52 -1.19
C LEU A 38 4.56 5.88 -1.62
N ASN A 39 5.43 5.91 -2.65
CA ASN A 39 5.97 7.17 -3.16
C ASN A 39 4.90 8.00 -3.88
N GLU A 40 4.07 7.36 -4.70
CA GLU A 40 2.98 8.00 -5.42
C GLU A 40 1.90 8.52 -4.46
N GLN A 41 1.59 7.77 -3.38
CA GLN A 41 0.73 8.24 -2.30
C GLN A 41 1.33 9.46 -1.58
N ASN A 42 2.63 9.45 -1.31
CA ASN A 42 3.30 10.60 -0.71
C ASN A 42 3.22 11.84 -1.61
N ILE A 43 3.40 11.70 -2.93
CA ILE A 43 3.21 12.79 -3.89
C ILE A 43 1.79 13.35 -3.78
N LEU A 44 0.76 12.48 -3.75
CA LEU A 44 -0.63 12.89 -3.61
C LEU A 44 -0.88 13.65 -2.29
N HIS A 45 -0.36 13.16 -1.17
CA HIS A 45 -0.54 13.77 0.15
C HIS A 45 0.23 15.09 0.34
N THR A 46 1.29 15.31 -0.43
CA THR A 46 2.09 16.55 -0.39
C THR A 46 1.61 17.61 -1.38
N LEU A 47 0.64 17.30 -2.23
CA LEU A 47 0.01 18.29 -3.10
C LEU A 47 -0.64 19.41 -2.29
N PRO A 48 -0.45 20.69 -2.66
CA PRO A 48 -1.16 21.80 -2.06
C PRO A 48 -2.67 21.60 -2.15
N LYS A 49 -3.36 21.75 -1.03
CA LYS A 49 -4.82 21.52 -0.96
C LYS A 49 -5.60 22.45 -1.89
N GLU A 50 -5.09 23.66 -2.14
CA GLU A 50 -5.67 24.61 -3.08
C GLU A 50 -5.69 24.12 -4.54
N ASN A 51 -4.86 23.13 -4.89
CA ASN A 51 -4.85 22.53 -6.23
C ASN A 51 -5.88 21.41 -6.38
N LEU A 52 -6.52 21.01 -5.30
CA LEU A 52 -7.49 19.91 -5.27
C LEU A 52 -8.91 20.46 -5.05
N PHE A 53 -9.85 19.96 -5.81
CA PHE A 53 -11.25 20.41 -5.85
C PHE A 53 -12.18 19.48 -5.07
N THR A 54 -11.65 18.39 -4.50
CA THR A 54 -12.42 17.30 -3.92
C THR A 54 -11.75 16.80 -2.64
N GLN A 55 -12.53 16.13 -1.80
CA GLN A 55 -11.97 15.26 -0.75
C GLN A 55 -11.28 14.07 -1.39
N ILE A 56 -10.22 13.57 -0.76
CA ILE A 56 -9.48 12.38 -1.21
C ILE A 56 -9.49 11.34 -0.11
N LEU A 57 -9.90 10.13 -0.47
CA LEU A 57 -9.76 8.95 0.38
C LEU A 57 -8.97 7.87 -0.36
N THR A 58 -8.09 7.18 0.36
CA THR A 58 -7.29 6.09 -0.21
C THR A 58 -7.66 4.78 0.47
N PHE A 59 -7.72 3.71 -0.34
CA PHE A 59 -8.00 2.37 0.14
C PHE A 59 -7.35 1.31 -0.75
N GLY A 60 -6.88 0.22 -0.14
CA GLY A 60 -6.25 -0.90 -0.85
C GLY A 60 -6.88 -2.25 -0.54
N GLY A 61 -8.13 -2.25 0.00
CA GLY A 61 -8.87 -3.48 0.29
C GLY A 61 -8.78 -3.95 1.74
N TYR A 62 -7.81 -3.49 2.51
CA TYR A 62 -7.65 -3.78 3.93
C TYR A 62 -6.89 -2.65 4.63
N GLY A 63 -6.95 -2.61 5.97
CA GLY A 63 -6.46 -1.46 6.76
C GLY A 63 -4.97 -1.17 6.70
N MET A 64 -4.16 -2.12 6.19
CA MET A 64 -2.70 -2.05 6.19
C MET A 64 -2.11 -2.12 4.78
N ALA A 65 -2.92 -1.87 3.75
CA ALA A 65 -2.50 -1.97 2.36
C ALA A 65 -1.39 -0.97 2.04
N GLU A 66 -0.30 -1.46 1.44
CA GLU A 66 0.78 -0.61 0.94
C GLU A 66 0.41 0.06 -0.37
N ARG A 67 -0.28 -0.67 -1.24
CA ARG A 67 -0.77 -0.13 -2.51
C ARG A 67 -2.23 0.22 -2.36
N GLN A 68 -2.55 1.47 -2.58
CA GLN A 68 -3.90 2.00 -2.40
C GLN A 68 -4.35 2.75 -3.65
N MET A 69 -5.63 2.69 -3.93
CA MET A 69 -6.28 3.49 -4.95
C MET A 69 -6.85 4.75 -4.30
N ALA A 70 -6.67 5.91 -4.90
CA ALA A 70 -7.24 7.16 -4.43
C ALA A 70 -8.60 7.40 -5.10
N ALA A 71 -9.61 7.72 -4.30
CA ALA A 71 -10.91 8.20 -4.72
C ALA A 71 -10.97 9.71 -4.52
N PHE A 72 -11.35 10.45 -5.56
CA PHE A 72 -11.59 11.89 -5.55
C PHE A 72 -13.09 12.13 -5.47
N ILE A 73 -13.57 12.62 -4.32
CA ILE A 73 -14.98 12.66 -3.94
C ILE A 73 -15.47 14.10 -3.99
N PRO A 74 -16.40 14.45 -4.90
CA PRO A 74 -16.98 15.80 -4.95
C PRO A 74 -17.81 16.10 -3.70
N GLU A 75 -17.75 17.34 -3.24
CA GLU A 75 -18.44 17.81 -2.03
C GLU A 75 -19.97 17.62 -2.10
N ALA A 76 -20.54 17.76 -3.30
CA ALA A 76 -21.97 17.55 -3.53
C ALA A 76 -22.45 16.14 -3.14
N LEU A 77 -21.61 15.12 -3.29
CA LEU A 77 -21.94 13.76 -2.83
C LEU A 77 -21.92 13.65 -1.31
N SER A 78 -20.96 14.28 -0.63
CA SER A 78 -20.89 14.32 0.83
C SER A 78 -22.13 14.99 1.42
N LEU A 79 -22.58 16.10 0.83
CA LEU A 79 -23.77 16.82 1.24
C LEU A 79 -25.07 16.04 0.96
N ARG A 80 -25.16 15.38 -0.21
CA ARG A 80 -26.35 14.61 -0.61
C ARG A 80 -26.62 13.43 0.31
N TYR A 81 -25.59 12.76 0.77
CA TYR A 81 -25.71 11.59 1.64
C TYR A 81 -25.74 11.96 3.13
N GLY A 82 -25.58 13.25 3.49
CA GLY A 82 -25.57 13.72 4.88
C GLY A 82 -24.38 13.17 5.69
N ILE A 83 -23.34 12.75 5.00
CA ILE A 83 -22.16 12.11 5.59
C ILE A 83 -21.09 13.18 5.76
N SER A 84 -20.90 13.64 6.99
CA SER A 84 -19.80 14.56 7.32
C SER A 84 -18.42 13.89 7.26
N ASP A 85 -18.37 12.55 7.42
CA ASP A 85 -17.14 11.76 7.47
C ASP A 85 -17.30 10.46 6.66
N ILE A 86 -17.20 10.57 5.32
CA ILE A 86 -17.20 9.40 4.43
C ILE A 86 -15.95 8.55 4.73
N THR A 87 -16.16 7.28 5.03
CA THR A 87 -15.07 6.32 5.22
C THR A 87 -14.74 5.59 3.92
N PRO A 88 -13.50 5.08 3.74
CA PRO A 88 -13.13 4.33 2.55
C PRO A 88 -14.02 3.11 2.26
N LYS A 89 -14.64 2.50 3.29
CA LYS A 89 -15.52 1.34 3.16
C LYS A 89 -16.89 1.66 2.53
N GLU A 90 -17.30 2.92 2.58
CA GLU A 90 -18.58 3.37 2.02
C GLU A 90 -18.45 3.73 0.53
N ILE A 91 -17.24 3.66 -0.02
CA ILE A 91 -16.96 3.96 -1.43
C ILE A 91 -16.80 2.64 -2.19
N ASP A 92 -17.52 2.52 -3.31
CA ASP A 92 -17.35 1.41 -4.23
C ASP A 92 -16.11 1.61 -5.11
N TYR A 93 -14.96 1.20 -4.59
CA TYR A 93 -13.72 1.24 -5.37
C TYR A 93 -13.77 0.25 -6.54
N PRO A 94 -13.23 0.63 -7.73
CA PRO A 94 -13.24 -0.22 -8.92
C PRO A 94 -12.19 -1.33 -8.86
N PHE A 95 -12.05 -1.99 -7.73
CA PHE A 95 -11.21 -3.17 -7.56
C PHE A 95 -11.89 -4.23 -6.71
N CYS A 96 -11.40 -5.44 -6.77
CA CYS A 96 -11.84 -6.54 -5.94
C CYS A 96 -10.65 -7.38 -5.48
N ALA A 97 -10.92 -8.40 -4.69
CA ALA A 97 -9.95 -9.38 -4.27
C ALA A 97 -10.17 -10.72 -5.00
N VAL A 98 -9.09 -11.29 -5.49
CA VAL A 98 -9.05 -12.62 -6.11
C VAL A 98 -8.21 -13.54 -5.24
N LYS A 99 -8.82 -14.61 -4.74
CA LYS A 99 -8.13 -15.70 -4.06
C LYS A 99 -7.53 -16.63 -5.11
N ILE A 100 -6.25 -16.94 -4.96
CA ILE A 100 -5.49 -17.83 -5.83
C ILE A 100 -4.98 -18.98 -4.96
N GLU A 101 -5.38 -20.20 -5.25
CA GLU A 101 -5.02 -21.37 -4.45
C GLU A 101 -4.62 -22.57 -5.33
N PRO A 102 -3.71 -23.44 -4.84
CA PRO A 102 -3.34 -24.63 -5.56
C PRO A 102 -4.54 -25.57 -5.73
N LYS A 103 -4.75 -26.07 -6.94
CA LYS A 103 -5.75 -27.10 -7.23
C LYS A 103 -5.53 -28.38 -6.40
N ASN A 104 -4.26 -28.67 -6.13
CA ASN A 104 -3.87 -29.82 -5.32
C ASN A 104 -2.69 -29.44 -4.42
N LYS A 105 -2.97 -29.29 -3.12
CA LYS A 105 -1.98 -28.92 -2.11
C LYS A 105 -0.79 -29.88 -2.01
N ARG A 106 -0.99 -31.18 -2.35
CA ARG A 106 0.11 -32.18 -2.27
C ARG A 106 1.20 -31.97 -3.30
N PHE A 107 0.90 -31.26 -4.39
CA PHE A 107 1.82 -30.99 -5.49
C PHE A 107 2.12 -29.50 -5.64
N SER A 108 1.81 -28.69 -4.62
CA SER A 108 2.16 -27.28 -4.62
C SER A 108 3.59 -27.08 -4.17
N GLU A 109 4.27 -26.14 -4.82
CA GLU A 109 5.55 -25.59 -4.36
C GLU A 109 5.29 -24.50 -3.31
N ASP A 110 6.31 -24.18 -2.51
CA ASP A 110 6.30 -23.00 -1.65
C ASP A 110 6.39 -21.74 -2.53
N LEU A 111 5.25 -21.18 -2.86
CA LEU A 111 5.15 -20.02 -3.73
C LEU A 111 5.34 -18.73 -2.93
N THR A 112 6.17 -17.85 -3.46
CA THR A 112 6.46 -16.56 -2.85
C THR A 112 5.66 -15.43 -3.53
N HIS A 113 5.60 -14.28 -2.88
CA HIS A 113 5.03 -13.06 -3.47
C HIS A 113 5.58 -12.76 -4.88
N ARG A 114 6.89 -13.02 -5.12
CA ARG A 114 7.53 -12.78 -6.42
C ARG A 114 7.02 -13.72 -7.51
N ASP A 115 6.71 -14.94 -7.15
CA ASP A 115 6.20 -15.95 -8.09
C ASP A 115 4.80 -15.58 -8.57
N PHE A 116 3.92 -15.18 -7.64
CA PHE A 116 2.59 -14.66 -7.98
C PHE A 116 2.68 -13.39 -8.82
N LEU A 117 3.45 -12.39 -8.36
CA LEU A 117 3.61 -11.13 -9.08
C LEU A 117 4.15 -11.36 -10.51
N GLY A 118 5.18 -12.19 -10.65
CA GLY A 118 5.75 -12.51 -11.96
C GLY A 118 4.72 -13.15 -12.90
N SER A 119 3.91 -14.09 -12.40
CA SER A 119 2.87 -14.74 -13.19
C SER A 119 1.77 -13.77 -13.63
N ILE A 120 1.35 -12.85 -12.76
CA ILE A 120 0.35 -11.82 -13.07
C ILE A 120 0.88 -10.84 -14.13
N LEU A 121 2.12 -10.37 -13.99
CA LEU A 121 2.74 -9.47 -14.96
C LEU A 121 2.93 -10.14 -16.33
N ASN A 122 3.18 -11.45 -16.37
CA ASN A 122 3.29 -12.22 -17.61
C ASN A 122 1.96 -12.33 -18.39
N LEU A 123 0.81 -12.09 -17.74
CA LEU A 123 -0.49 -11.94 -18.43
C LEU A 123 -0.64 -10.58 -19.15
N GLY A 124 0.38 -9.72 -19.09
CA GLY A 124 0.32 -8.36 -19.66
C GLY A 124 -0.38 -7.34 -18.76
N ILE A 125 -0.68 -7.70 -17.51
CA ILE A 125 -1.30 -6.80 -16.54
C ILE A 125 -0.24 -5.82 -16.02
N ASP A 126 -0.51 -4.52 -16.16
CA ASP A 126 0.35 -3.49 -15.60
C ASP A 126 0.35 -3.52 -14.06
N ARG A 127 1.50 -3.26 -13.44
CA ARG A 127 1.63 -3.23 -11.98
C ARG A 127 0.73 -2.17 -11.31
N SER A 128 0.41 -1.08 -12.01
CA SER A 128 -0.49 -0.03 -11.54
C SER A 128 -1.94 -0.51 -11.39
N LYS A 129 -2.33 -1.57 -12.09
CA LYS A 129 -3.67 -2.16 -12.01
C LYS A 129 -3.83 -3.16 -10.88
N THR A 130 -2.75 -3.46 -10.15
CA THR A 130 -2.74 -4.42 -9.04
C THR A 130 -2.37 -3.73 -7.72
N GLY A 131 -3.11 -4.05 -6.69
CA GLY A 131 -2.81 -3.72 -5.30
C GLY A 131 -1.75 -4.64 -4.69
N ASP A 132 -1.91 -4.94 -3.42
CA ASP A 132 -1.07 -5.88 -2.71
C ASP A 132 -1.37 -7.33 -3.10
N ILE A 133 -0.40 -8.20 -2.89
CA ILE A 133 -0.55 -9.65 -2.97
C ILE A 133 -0.20 -10.18 -1.57
N LEU A 134 -1.20 -10.69 -0.87
CA LEU A 134 -1.01 -11.29 0.44
C LEU A 134 -0.85 -12.79 0.28
N VAL A 135 0.32 -13.31 0.59
CA VAL A 135 0.62 -14.74 0.50
C VAL A 135 0.45 -15.35 1.89
N THR A 136 -0.32 -16.42 1.95
CA THR A 136 -0.49 -17.28 3.14
C THR A 136 0.15 -18.65 2.87
N GLU A 137 0.14 -19.54 3.86
CA GLU A 137 0.66 -20.91 3.68
C GLU A 137 0.00 -21.68 2.51
N ASP A 138 -1.29 -21.44 2.30
CA ASP A 138 -2.12 -22.24 1.38
C ASP A 138 -2.63 -21.48 0.15
N SER A 139 -2.48 -20.16 0.12
CA SER A 139 -3.10 -19.34 -0.94
C SER A 139 -2.45 -17.97 -1.05
N ALA A 140 -2.79 -17.25 -2.11
CA ALA A 140 -2.53 -15.82 -2.20
C ALA A 140 -3.84 -15.05 -2.42
N LEU A 141 -3.86 -13.83 -1.91
CA LEU A 141 -4.96 -12.89 -2.12
C LEU A 141 -4.43 -11.72 -2.93
N LEU A 142 -4.91 -11.57 -4.14
CA LEU A 142 -4.56 -10.50 -5.07
C LEU A 142 -5.65 -9.43 -5.06
N PHE A 143 -5.29 -8.17 -4.82
CA PHE A 143 -6.16 -7.03 -5.09
C PHE A 143 -5.94 -6.54 -6.52
N ILE A 144 -7.00 -6.37 -7.30
CA ILE A 144 -6.89 -6.06 -8.73
C ILE A 144 -8.09 -5.22 -9.20
N ASN A 145 -7.85 -4.38 -10.20
CA ASN A 145 -8.93 -3.64 -10.87
C ASN A 145 -10.00 -4.61 -11.41
N LYS A 146 -11.29 -4.28 -11.20
CA LYS A 146 -12.43 -5.10 -11.59
C LYS A 146 -12.41 -5.48 -13.07
N ASP A 147 -11.94 -4.60 -13.94
CA ASP A 147 -11.90 -4.83 -15.39
C ASP A 147 -10.92 -5.94 -15.81
N LEU A 148 -9.98 -6.31 -14.95
CA LEU A 148 -8.94 -7.31 -15.22
C LEU A 148 -9.15 -8.64 -14.48
N VAL A 149 -10.25 -8.78 -13.78
CA VAL A 149 -10.56 -9.98 -13.01
C VAL A 149 -10.66 -11.22 -13.89
N SER A 150 -11.37 -11.12 -15.02
CA SER A 150 -11.52 -12.22 -15.96
C SER A 150 -10.19 -12.74 -16.49
N VAL A 151 -9.25 -11.82 -16.79
CA VAL A 151 -7.89 -12.19 -17.23
C VAL A 151 -7.20 -13.07 -16.17
N VAL A 152 -7.34 -12.72 -14.88
CA VAL A 152 -6.73 -13.53 -13.82
C VAL A 152 -7.48 -14.84 -13.60
N THR A 153 -8.82 -14.81 -13.56
CA THR A 153 -9.59 -16.01 -13.24
C THR A 153 -9.63 -17.03 -14.38
N GLU A 154 -9.46 -16.61 -15.63
CA GLU A 154 -9.52 -17.47 -16.80
C GLU A 154 -8.13 -17.86 -17.33
N ASP A 155 -7.17 -16.92 -17.34
CA ASP A 155 -5.86 -17.12 -17.99
C ASP A 155 -4.75 -17.53 -17.02
N LEU A 156 -4.85 -17.17 -15.71
CA LEU A 156 -3.87 -17.59 -14.72
C LEU A 156 -4.11 -19.05 -14.30
N THR A 157 -3.59 -19.97 -15.07
CA THR A 157 -3.75 -21.41 -14.79
C THR A 157 -2.63 -22.01 -13.96
N ARG A 158 -1.47 -21.33 -13.89
CA ARG A 158 -0.28 -21.78 -13.16
C ARG A 158 0.50 -20.62 -12.56
N VAL A 159 1.11 -20.90 -11.41
CA VAL A 159 2.18 -20.10 -10.83
C VAL A 159 3.39 -21.01 -10.70
N ARG A 160 4.48 -20.74 -11.44
CA ARG A 160 5.61 -21.67 -11.67
C ARG A 160 5.10 -23.03 -12.19
N HIS A 161 5.31 -24.10 -11.42
CA HIS A 161 4.86 -25.45 -11.77
C HIS A 161 3.53 -25.84 -11.10
N THR A 162 3.05 -25.04 -10.14
CA THR A 162 1.82 -25.28 -9.41
C THR A 162 0.60 -24.88 -10.24
N VAL A 163 -0.29 -25.82 -10.50
CA VAL A 163 -1.60 -25.55 -11.10
C VAL A 163 -2.50 -24.92 -10.04
N ILE A 164 -3.14 -23.82 -10.40
CA ILE A 164 -3.96 -23.03 -9.46
C ILE A 164 -5.40 -22.90 -9.92
N ASP A 165 -6.28 -22.59 -8.98
CA ASP A 165 -7.62 -22.06 -9.20
C ASP A 165 -7.70 -20.63 -8.66
N SER A 166 -8.51 -19.80 -9.32
CA SER A 166 -8.71 -18.40 -8.94
C SER A 166 -10.19 -18.11 -8.79
N SER A 167 -10.57 -17.42 -7.71
CA SER A 167 -11.96 -17.04 -7.44
C SER A 167 -12.06 -15.65 -6.83
N VAL A 168 -13.08 -14.88 -7.22
CA VAL A 168 -13.36 -13.58 -6.62
C VAL A 168 -13.92 -13.78 -5.21
N ILE A 169 -13.43 -12.99 -4.26
CA ILE A 169 -13.97 -12.97 -2.90
C ILE A 169 -14.43 -11.56 -2.52
N ASN A 170 -15.42 -11.49 -1.62
CA ASN A 170 -15.89 -10.22 -1.10
C ASN A 170 -14.82 -9.58 -0.19
N LEU A 171 -14.58 -8.27 -0.38
CA LEU A 171 -13.66 -7.49 0.45
C LEU A 171 -14.03 -7.53 1.94
N ASP A 172 -15.31 -7.60 2.28
CA ASP A 172 -15.80 -7.68 3.67
C ASP A 172 -15.41 -9.00 4.37
N MET A 173 -15.07 -10.03 3.62
CA MET A 173 -14.60 -11.30 4.15
C MET A 173 -13.10 -11.31 4.47
N ILE A 174 -12.40 -10.23 4.11
CA ILE A 174 -10.95 -10.14 4.32
C ILE A 174 -10.65 -9.66 5.74
N ASN A 175 -10.39 -10.61 6.63
CA ASN A 175 -9.90 -10.36 7.98
C ASN A 175 -8.38 -10.60 8.02
N TYR A 176 -7.65 -9.85 7.19
CA TYR A 176 -6.19 -9.92 7.23
C TYR A 176 -5.66 -9.00 8.32
N THR A 177 -5.09 -9.61 9.34
CA THR A 177 -4.30 -8.92 10.36
C THR A 177 -2.87 -9.40 10.21
N PRO A 178 -1.93 -8.54 9.81
CA PRO A 178 -0.53 -8.93 9.73
C PRO A 178 -0.01 -9.37 11.11
N ASP A 179 0.87 -10.34 11.12
CA ASP A 179 1.59 -10.69 12.32
C ASP A 179 2.59 -9.58 12.67
N PHE A 180 2.63 -9.22 13.95
CA PHE A 180 3.55 -8.20 14.44
C PHE A 180 4.43 -8.74 15.54
N GLN A 181 5.66 -8.31 15.50
CA GLN A 181 6.55 -8.37 16.65
C GLN A 181 6.58 -6.99 17.31
N GLN A 182 6.09 -6.89 18.55
CA GLN A 182 6.25 -5.67 19.34
C GLN A 182 7.70 -5.56 19.81
N ILE A 183 8.34 -4.44 19.49
CA ILE A 183 9.72 -4.16 19.89
C ILE A 183 9.70 -2.91 20.78
N LYS A 184 10.18 -3.06 22.02
CA LYS A 184 10.39 -1.95 22.95
C LYS A 184 11.86 -1.63 23.06
N GLY A 185 12.19 -0.35 23.00
CA GLY A 185 13.58 0.09 23.10
C GLY A 185 13.71 1.52 23.57
N THR A 186 14.94 2.04 23.54
CA THR A 186 15.18 3.44 23.88
C THR A 186 16.01 4.11 22.81
N VAL A 187 15.63 5.34 22.43
CA VAL A 187 16.32 6.15 21.42
C VAL A 187 16.75 7.49 22.02
N SER A 188 17.75 8.12 21.41
CA SER A 188 18.18 9.46 21.82
C SER A 188 17.18 10.55 21.39
N SER A 189 16.47 10.31 20.30
CA SER A 189 15.42 11.17 19.76
C SER A 189 14.47 10.32 18.92
N VAL A 190 13.19 10.73 18.82
CA VAL A 190 12.20 10.09 17.94
C VAL A 190 12.43 10.60 16.52
N ARG A 191 13.43 10.05 15.87
CA ARG A 191 13.83 10.35 14.49
C ARG A 191 13.96 9.05 13.72
N LEU A 192 13.72 9.10 12.43
CA LEU A 192 13.76 7.94 11.54
C LEU A 192 15.09 7.20 11.63
N ASP A 193 16.21 7.91 11.60
CA ASP A 193 17.57 7.38 11.73
C ASP A 193 17.86 6.69 13.08
N SER A 194 17.06 7.00 14.10
CA SER A 194 17.14 6.39 15.43
C SER A 194 16.19 5.20 15.61
N LEU A 195 15.07 5.19 14.89
CA LEU A 195 14.07 4.11 14.95
C LEU A 195 14.44 2.90 14.07
N LEU A 196 15.03 3.15 12.89
CA LEU A 196 15.43 2.09 11.96
C LEU A 196 16.36 1.02 12.57
N PRO A 197 17.42 1.38 13.34
CA PRO A 197 18.27 0.38 13.99
C PRO A 197 17.53 -0.49 15.00
N LEU A 198 16.52 0.07 15.66
CA LEU A 198 15.68 -0.68 16.59
C LEU A 198 14.81 -1.71 15.86
N ALA A 199 14.21 -1.33 14.74
CA ALA A 199 13.33 -2.18 13.95
C ALA A 199 14.07 -3.33 13.23
N PHE A 200 15.26 -3.05 12.71
CA PHE A 200 15.95 -3.97 11.79
C PHE A 200 17.26 -4.53 12.32
N SER A 201 17.59 -4.30 13.59
CA SER A 201 18.81 -4.82 14.24
C SER A 201 20.08 -4.67 13.38
N SER A 202 20.25 -3.51 12.76
CA SER A 202 21.35 -3.22 11.84
C SER A 202 22.10 -1.93 12.24
N SER A 203 23.30 -1.73 11.73
CA SER A 203 24.08 -0.55 12.08
C SER A 203 23.43 0.75 11.58
N ARG A 204 23.53 1.81 12.38
CA ARG A 204 22.95 3.11 12.05
C ARG A 204 23.51 3.67 10.72
N SER A 205 24.80 3.50 10.46
CA SER A 205 25.45 3.95 9.21
C SER A 205 24.86 3.27 7.97
N LYS A 206 24.65 1.95 8.04
CA LYS A 206 24.03 1.20 6.94
C LYS A 206 22.59 1.66 6.67
N LEU A 207 21.82 1.91 7.72
CA LEU A 207 20.41 2.31 7.62
C LEU A 207 20.27 3.80 7.23
N SER A 208 21.18 4.68 7.63
CA SER A 208 21.22 6.08 7.16
C SER A 208 21.43 6.15 5.64
N GLY A 209 22.28 5.28 5.07
CA GLY A 209 22.45 5.20 3.63
C GLY A 209 21.19 4.75 2.86
N LEU A 210 20.25 4.06 3.53
CA LEU A 210 18.95 3.75 2.91
C LEU A 210 18.01 4.97 2.89
N ILE A 211 18.11 5.85 3.90
CA ILE A 211 17.34 7.11 3.93
C ILE A 211 17.87 8.04 2.82
N GLU A 212 19.18 8.24 2.73
CA GLU A 212 19.84 9.05 1.70
C GLU A 212 19.59 8.52 0.28
N GLY A 213 19.50 7.18 0.15
CA GLY A 213 19.19 6.50 -1.11
C GLY A 213 17.70 6.43 -1.45
N ALA A 214 16.83 7.19 -0.75
CA ALA A 214 15.37 7.20 -0.95
C ALA A 214 14.73 5.79 -0.94
N LYS A 215 15.20 4.91 -0.06
CA LYS A 215 14.69 3.53 0.10
C LYS A 215 13.80 3.37 1.34
N VAL A 216 13.55 4.46 2.07
CA VAL A 216 12.71 4.50 3.26
C VAL A 216 11.51 5.37 2.96
N PHE A 217 10.31 4.83 3.18
CA PHE A 217 9.04 5.50 2.93
C PHE A 217 8.28 5.60 4.25
N VAL A 218 7.64 6.76 4.48
CA VAL A 218 6.78 6.99 5.65
C VAL A 218 5.38 7.29 5.13
N ASN A 219 4.40 6.51 5.54
CA ASN A 219 3.02 6.66 5.13
C ASN A 219 2.13 6.96 6.35
N GLY A 220 1.29 7.99 6.23
CA GLY A 220 0.36 8.40 7.29
C GLY A 220 1.04 8.80 8.62
N GLY A 221 2.35 9.06 8.61
CA GLY A 221 3.13 9.46 9.78
C GLY A 221 3.66 8.31 10.63
N ASP A 222 3.04 7.12 10.61
CA ASP A 222 3.35 6.04 11.55
C ASP A 222 3.92 4.78 10.89
N LEU A 223 3.53 4.47 9.66
CA LEU A 223 4.02 3.29 8.94
C LEU A 223 5.31 3.61 8.18
N ILE A 224 6.37 2.94 8.55
CA ILE A 224 7.68 3.07 7.92
C ILE A 224 8.00 1.79 7.15
N SER A 225 8.17 1.92 5.83
CA SER A 225 8.57 0.82 4.95
C SER A 225 10.00 1.02 4.46
N VAL A 226 10.82 -0.02 4.52
CA VAL A 226 12.23 0.01 4.11
C VAL A 226 12.46 -1.03 3.03
N ARG A 227 12.80 -0.57 1.84
CA ARG A 227 13.00 -1.43 0.68
C ARG A 227 14.04 -2.52 0.95
N GLY A 228 13.61 -3.77 0.89
CA GLY A 228 14.48 -4.94 1.09
C GLY A 228 14.68 -5.37 2.56
N LEU A 229 14.10 -4.65 3.53
CA LEU A 229 14.17 -5.00 4.96
C LEU A 229 12.81 -5.27 5.59
N GLY A 230 11.71 -4.76 5.01
CA GLY A 230 10.38 -4.88 5.55
C GLY A 230 9.82 -3.56 6.09
N LYS A 231 8.82 -3.65 6.97
CA LYS A 231 8.10 -2.48 7.49
C LYS A 231 7.86 -2.58 8.99
N PHE A 232 7.67 -1.43 9.60
CA PHE A 232 7.25 -1.32 11.00
C PHE A 232 6.36 -0.09 11.19
N ARG A 233 5.52 -0.13 12.22
CA ARG A 233 4.72 1.00 12.67
C ARG A 233 5.32 1.57 13.96
N PHE A 234 5.41 2.89 14.03
CA PHE A 234 5.68 3.59 15.28
C PHE A 234 4.37 3.66 16.09
N GLU A 235 4.36 3.16 17.32
CA GLU A 235 3.17 3.20 18.16
C GLU A 235 3.18 4.41 19.08
N GLU A 236 4.24 4.51 19.91
CA GLU A 236 4.28 5.56 20.93
C GLU A 236 5.71 5.91 21.36
N ALA A 237 5.85 7.13 21.84
CA ALA A 237 6.98 7.58 22.64
C ALA A 237 6.56 7.64 24.10
N GLY A 238 7.26 6.87 24.94
CA GLY A 238 7.02 6.83 26.38
C GLY A 238 7.94 7.79 27.16
N LYS A 239 8.17 7.48 28.43
CA LYS A 239 8.92 8.33 29.38
C LYS A 239 10.41 8.43 29.03
N ILE A 240 11.00 9.56 29.40
CA ILE A 240 12.46 9.73 29.36
C ILE A 240 13.09 8.90 30.46
N THR A 241 14.08 8.10 30.11
CA THR A 241 14.82 7.25 31.04
C THR A 241 15.83 8.05 31.86
N LYS A 242 16.36 7.48 32.95
CA LYS A 242 17.43 8.09 33.77
C LYS A 242 18.69 8.43 32.98
N LYS A 243 18.90 7.83 31.80
CA LYS A 243 20.02 8.10 30.88
C LYS A 243 19.67 9.12 29.78
N ASN A 244 18.63 9.92 29.99
CA ASN A 244 18.14 10.94 29.03
C ASN A 244 17.82 10.35 27.64
N ARG A 245 17.25 9.14 27.60
CA ARG A 245 16.78 8.50 26.37
C ARG A 245 15.26 8.35 26.43
N ILE A 246 14.60 8.41 25.28
CA ILE A 246 13.16 8.26 25.14
C ILE A 246 12.86 6.78 24.96
N SER A 247 11.96 6.21 25.76
CA SER A 247 11.42 4.88 25.51
C SER A 247 10.48 4.94 24.32
N VAL A 248 10.54 3.94 23.44
CA VAL A 248 9.67 3.86 22.25
C VAL A 248 9.16 2.44 22.09
N THR A 249 7.94 2.34 21.57
CA THR A 249 7.32 1.07 21.17
C THR A 249 7.08 1.12 19.66
N ILE A 250 7.49 0.08 18.97
CA ILE A 250 7.25 -0.12 17.54
C ILE A 250 6.66 -1.51 17.30
N GLN A 251 5.86 -1.66 16.27
CA GLN A 251 5.34 -2.94 15.75
C GLN A 251 6.03 -3.25 14.44
N LYS A 252 6.89 -4.25 14.43
CA LYS A 252 7.52 -4.75 13.21
C LYS A 252 6.65 -5.83 12.60
N TYR A 253 6.42 -5.72 11.30
CA TYR A 253 5.74 -6.75 10.52
C TYR A 253 6.69 -7.95 10.30
N VAL A 254 6.20 -9.14 10.53
CA VAL A 254 6.96 -10.40 10.41
C VAL A 254 6.57 -11.12 9.12
#